data_e3d1798fa199f310636cc9913363635a
#
_entry.id   e3d1798fa199f310636cc9913363635a
#
_cell.length_a   1.000
_cell.length_b   1.000
_cell.length_c   1.000
_cell.angle_alpha   90.00
_cell.angle_beta   90.00
_cell.angle_gamma   90.00
#
_symmetry.space_group_name_H-M   'P 1'
#
loop_
_entity.id
_entity.type
_entity.pdbx_description
1 polymer ?
#
loop_
_entity_poly.entity_id
_entity_poly.type
_entity_poly.pdbx_seq_one_letter_code
_entity_poly.pdbx_strand_id
1 'polypeptide(L)'
;MSKIYVAYGSNLNLEQMSFRCPTAKLIATGMIDNYELQFKGRPNCSFATIAPKQGSSVPVALWKITPFDELMLDRYEGYPNSYFKKDISVNVGGRDVQGMVYIMNLKQNFGLPSEGYYDTVAQGYMDCGLDINVLNKAVNDSADKYYEQHPEEQPESFNLCYDEDEGFGDMTL
;
A
#
# COMPACT_ATOMS: atom_id res chain seq x y z
N MET A 1 4.56 -26.03 -6.80
CA MET A 1 3.49 -25.78 -5.83
C MET A 1 3.09 -24.31 -5.87
N SER A 2 1.82 -24.00 -5.76
CA SER A 2 1.35 -22.61 -5.68
C SER A 2 1.44 -22.12 -4.24
N LYS A 3 1.73 -20.81 -4.09
CA LYS A 3 1.77 -20.13 -2.79
C LYS A 3 0.70 -19.03 -2.74
N ILE A 4 0.38 -18.56 -1.54
CA ILE A 4 -0.43 -17.36 -1.34
C ILE A 4 0.53 -16.19 -1.13
N TYR A 5 0.42 -15.18 -1.99
CA TYR A 5 1.11 -13.91 -1.89
C TYR A 5 0.14 -12.84 -1.39
N VAL A 6 0.59 -12.03 -0.46
CA VAL A 6 -0.19 -10.98 0.20
C VAL A 6 0.30 -9.61 -0.30
N ALA A 7 -0.55 -8.90 -1.04
CA ALA A 7 -0.25 -7.60 -1.59
C ALA A 7 -0.94 -6.49 -0.78
N TYR A 8 -0.21 -5.40 -0.50
CA TYR A 8 -0.72 -4.21 0.20
C TYR A 8 -0.36 -2.88 -0.48
N GLY A 9 0.45 -2.91 -1.52
CA GLY A 9 0.94 -1.75 -2.27
C GLY A 9 0.57 -1.81 -3.75
N SER A 10 1.51 -1.54 -4.66
CA SER A 10 1.24 -1.48 -6.10
C SER A 10 0.72 -2.78 -6.71
N ASN A 11 0.97 -3.92 -6.07
CA ASN A 11 0.46 -5.23 -6.51
C ASN A 11 -1.01 -5.48 -6.12
N LEU A 12 -1.69 -4.51 -5.51
CA LEU A 12 -3.15 -4.43 -5.44
C LEU A 12 -3.76 -4.08 -6.82
N ASN A 13 -3.00 -3.39 -7.65
CA ASN A 13 -3.42 -2.96 -8.98
C ASN A 13 -3.46 -4.14 -9.94
N LEU A 14 -4.65 -4.46 -10.46
CA LEU A 14 -4.87 -5.64 -11.30
C LEU A 14 -4.11 -5.56 -12.62
N GLU A 15 -4.02 -4.38 -13.23
CA GLU A 15 -3.26 -4.16 -14.45
C GLU A 15 -1.76 -4.41 -14.22
N GLN A 16 -1.19 -3.86 -13.15
CA GLN A 16 0.20 -4.07 -12.78
C GLN A 16 0.51 -5.56 -12.57
N MET A 17 -0.36 -6.27 -11.85
CA MET A 17 -0.18 -7.71 -11.63
C MET A 17 -0.31 -8.53 -12.91
N SER A 18 -1.16 -8.13 -13.84
CA SER A 18 -1.31 -8.82 -15.13
C SER A 18 -0.01 -8.81 -15.95
N PHE A 19 0.78 -7.74 -15.85
CA PHE A 19 2.10 -7.64 -16.50
C PHE A 19 3.20 -8.35 -15.73
N ARG A 20 3.22 -8.20 -14.40
CA ARG A 20 4.29 -8.78 -13.55
C ARG A 20 4.15 -10.29 -13.39
N CYS A 21 2.94 -10.74 -13.16
CA CYS A 21 2.61 -12.12 -12.81
C CYS A 21 1.37 -12.59 -13.59
N PRO A 22 1.49 -12.86 -14.91
CA PRO A 22 0.33 -13.15 -15.75
C PRO A 22 -0.41 -14.44 -15.36
N THR A 23 0.21 -15.33 -14.58
CA THR A 23 -0.41 -16.58 -14.10
C THR A 23 -0.98 -16.46 -12.68
N ALA A 24 -0.76 -15.33 -11.99
CA ALA A 24 -1.32 -15.09 -10.68
C ALA A 24 -2.85 -14.94 -10.73
N LYS A 25 -3.52 -15.42 -9.67
CA LYS A 25 -4.98 -15.33 -9.54
C LYS A 25 -5.34 -14.65 -8.22
N LEU A 26 -6.11 -13.58 -8.31
CA LEU A 26 -6.71 -12.94 -7.15
C LEU A 26 -7.74 -13.90 -6.54
N ILE A 27 -7.58 -14.24 -5.26
CA ILE A 27 -8.44 -15.23 -4.59
C ILE A 27 -9.30 -14.64 -3.47
N ALA A 28 -8.83 -13.59 -2.80
CA ALA A 28 -9.57 -12.94 -1.72
C ALA A 28 -8.98 -11.57 -1.40
N THR A 29 -9.69 -10.80 -0.62
CA THR A 29 -9.20 -9.65 0.14
C THR A 29 -9.32 -9.91 1.62
N GLY A 30 -8.53 -9.23 2.44
CA GLY A 30 -8.54 -9.40 3.89
C GLY A 30 -7.80 -8.29 4.59
N MET A 31 -7.50 -8.51 5.87
CA MET A 31 -6.80 -7.55 6.73
C MET A 31 -5.62 -8.22 7.41
N ILE A 32 -4.47 -7.54 7.45
CA ILE A 32 -3.37 -7.89 8.35
C ILE A 32 -3.59 -7.11 9.65
N ASP A 33 -3.93 -7.80 10.71
CA ASP A 33 -4.15 -7.20 12.02
C ASP A 33 -2.84 -6.87 12.73
N ASN A 34 -2.85 -5.80 13.54
CA ASN A 34 -1.70 -5.32 14.31
C ASN A 34 -0.49 -4.91 13.46
N TYR A 35 -0.76 -4.38 12.28
CA TYR A 35 0.19 -3.73 11.38
C TYR A 35 -0.36 -2.39 10.91
N GLU A 36 0.53 -1.49 10.53
CA GLU A 36 0.18 -0.26 9.83
C GLU A 36 0.91 -0.16 8.49
N LEU A 37 0.26 0.47 7.53
CA LEU A 37 0.83 0.84 6.25
C LEU A 37 1.70 2.09 6.43
N GLN A 38 2.91 2.07 5.86
CA GLN A 38 3.87 3.16 5.89
C GLN A 38 4.48 3.39 4.51
N PHE A 39 4.94 4.63 4.26
CA PHE A 39 5.71 4.97 3.07
C PHE A 39 7.14 5.33 3.49
N LYS A 40 8.11 4.65 2.91
CA LYS A 40 9.53 4.80 3.22
C LYS A 40 10.38 4.77 1.96
N GLY A 41 11.56 5.42 2.03
CA GLY A 41 12.52 5.50 0.95
C GLY A 41 13.06 6.92 0.77
N ARG A 42 13.25 7.32 -0.48
CA ARG A 42 13.69 8.68 -0.80
C ARG A 42 12.54 9.68 -0.65
N PRO A 43 12.83 10.94 -0.28
CA PRO A 43 11.83 11.99 -0.32
C PRO A 43 11.12 12.03 -1.68
N ASN A 44 9.80 12.18 -1.71
CA ASN A 44 8.97 12.22 -2.92
C ASN A 44 9.11 11.01 -3.88
N CYS A 45 9.73 9.93 -3.44
CA CYS A 45 9.87 8.66 -4.17
C CYS A 45 9.91 7.49 -3.20
N SER A 46 9.02 7.51 -2.23
CA SER A 46 8.88 6.46 -1.21
C SER A 46 7.91 5.39 -1.67
N PHE A 47 8.10 4.18 -1.16
CA PHE A 47 7.28 3.01 -1.48
C PHE A 47 6.58 2.49 -0.23
N ALA A 48 5.48 1.77 -0.46
CA ALA A 48 4.71 1.16 0.61
C ALA A 48 5.49 0.04 1.31
N THR A 49 5.35 0.02 2.62
CA THR A 49 5.76 -1.09 3.49
C THR A 49 4.79 -1.20 4.66
N ILE A 50 4.90 -2.25 5.45
CA ILE A 50 4.10 -2.44 6.67
C ILE A 50 5.01 -2.63 7.87
N ALA A 51 4.55 -2.18 9.03
CA ALA A 51 5.25 -2.34 10.30
C ALA A 51 4.28 -2.75 11.40
N PRO A 52 4.73 -3.50 12.42
CA PRO A 52 3.90 -3.85 13.56
C PRO A 52 3.37 -2.60 14.28
N LYS A 53 2.06 -2.58 14.53
CA LYS A 53 1.38 -1.56 15.32
C LYS A 53 0.10 -2.13 15.91
N GLN A 54 0.09 -2.36 17.21
CA GLN A 54 -1.08 -2.89 17.90
C GLN A 54 -2.31 -2.01 17.69
N GLY A 55 -3.44 -2.63 17.38
CA GLY A 55 -4.73 -1.97 17.18
C GLY A 55 -4.95 -1.38 15.78
N SER A 56 -3.93 -1.39 14.91
CA SER A 56 -4.06 -1.02 13.50
C SER A 56 -4.24 -2.25 12.63
N SER A 57 -4.72 -2.06 11.40
CA SER A 57 -4.82 -3.12 10.41
C SER A 57 -4.58 -2.59 9.00
N VAL A 58 -4.09 -3.46 8.11
CA VAL A 58 -3.77 -3.13 6.73
C VAL A 58 -4.62 -3.95 5.79
N PRO A 59 -5.42 -3.33 4.91
CA PRO A 59 -6.18 -4.05 3.89
C PRO A 59 -5.25 -4.61 2.82
N VAL A 60 -5.53 -5.84 2.39
CA VAL A 60 -4.67 -6.59 1.48
C VAL A 60 -5.47 -7.40 0.45
N ALA A 61 -4.81 -7.75 -0.63
CA ALA A 61 -5.27 -8.75 -1.58
C ALA A 61 -4.41 -10.02 -1.49
N LEU A 62 -5.05 -11.18 -1.61
CA LEU A 62 -4.40 -12.48 -1.63
C LEU A 62 -4.36 -13.01 -3.07
N TRP A 63 -3.17 -13.32 -3.53
CA TRP A 63 -2.91 -13.86 -4.85
C TRP A 63 -2.40 -15.29 -4.75
N LYS A 64 -2.99 -16.20 -5.50
CA LYS A 64 -2.39 -17.52 -5.74
C LYS A 64 -1.35 -17.37 -6.83
N ILE A 65 -0.10 -17.64 -6.50
CA ILE A 65 1.06 -17.46 -7.39
C ILE A 65 1.76 -18.79 -7.66
N THR A 66 2.38 -18.88 -8.84
CA THR A 66 3.28 -19.97 -9.22
C THR A 66 4.72 -19.68 -8.79
N PRO A 67 5.64 -20.68 -8.80
CA PRO A 67 7.07 -20.40 -8.57
C PRO A 67 7.67 -19.41 -9.58
N PHE A 68 7.15 -19.35 -10.80
CA PHE A 68 7.59 -18.37 -11.79
C PHE A 68 7.14 -16.96 -11.42
N ASP A 69 5.87 -16.79 -10.99
CA ASP A 69 5.37 -15.50 -10.49
C ASP A 69 6.20 -15.02 -9.30
N GLU A 70 6.53 -15.92 -8.36
CA GLU A 70 7.38 -15.58 -7.21
C GLU A 70 8.75 -15.06 -7.64
N LEU A 71 9.38 -15.68 -8.65
CA LEU A 71 10.64 -15.21 -9.21
C LEU A 71 10.53 -13.81 -9.81
N MET A 72 9.42 -13.52 -10.49
CA MET A 72 9.16 -12.19 -11.06
C MET A 72 8.94 -11.15 -9.97
N LEU A 73 8.20 -11.49 -8.91
CA LEU A 73 8.03 -10.63 -7.73
C LEU A 73 9.37 -10.38 -7.02
N ASP A 74 10.19 -11.40 -6.84
CA ASP A 74 11.52 -11.27 -6.23
C ASP A 74 12.38 -10.22 -6.95
N ARG A 75 12.35 -10.24 -8.27
CA ARG A 75 13.06 -9.24 -9.09
C ARG A 75 12.46 -7.86 -8.95
N TYR A 76 11.14 -7.74 -8.98
CA TYR A 76 10.43 -6.48 -8.86
C TYR A 76 10.67 -5.83 -7.49
N GLU A 77 10.57 -6.60 -6.41
CA GLU A 77 10.75 -6.13 -5.04
C GLU A 77 12.23 -5.93 -4.64
N GLY A 78 13.17 -6.37 -5.48
CA GLY A 78 14.60 -6.33 -5.16
C GLY A 78 14.97 -7.25 -4.00
N TYR A 79 14.30 -8.39 -3.88
CA TYR A 79 14.60 -9.41 -2.87
C TYR A 79 15.98 -10.03 -3.08
N PRO A 80 16.77 -10.23 -2.03
CA PRO A 80 16.50 -9.99 -0.61
C PRO A 80 16.95 -8.61 -0.09
N ASN A 81 17.50 -7.75 -0.95
CA ASN A 81 18.20 -6.53 -0.52
C ASN A 81 17.27 -5.39 -0.13
N SER A 82 16.26 -5.09 -0.97
CA SER A 82 15.32 -3.99 -0.74
C SER A 82 14.13 -4.42 0.12
N TYR A 83 13.61 -5.60 -0.15
CA TYR A 83 12.53 -6.23 0.61
C TYR A 83 12.92 -7.65 1.03
N PHE A 84 12.42 -8.08 2.18
CA PHE A 84 12.53 -9.47 2.65
C PHE A 84 11.14 -10.13 2.69
N LYS A 85 11.14 -11.46 2.64
CA LYS A 85 9.91 -12.25 2.72
C LYS A 85 9.59 -12.61 4.17
N LYS A 86 8.31 -12.58 4.50
CA LYS A 86 7.80 -13.03 5.80
C LYS A 86 6.49 -13.78 5.60
N ASP A 87 6.30 -14.86 6.37
CA ASP A 87 5.00 -15.50 6.50
C ASP A 87 4.13 -14.68 7.46
N ILE A 88 2.88 -14.45 7.07
CA ILE A 88 1.95 -13.61 7.81
C ILE A 88 0.55 -14.19 7.79
N SER A 89 -0.19 -13.96 8.87
CA SER A 89 -1.61 -14.30 8.97
C SER A 89 -2.47 -13.15 8.46
N VAL A 90 -3.44 -13.47 7.62
CA VAL A 90 -4.41 -12.52 7.07
C VAL A 90 -5.81 -12.96 7.51
N ASN A 91 -6.55 -12.05 8.11
CA ASN A 91 -7.95 -12.24 8.46
C ASN A 91 -8.81 -12.07 7.20
N VAL A 92 -9.43 -13.14 6.74
CA VAL A 92 -10.33 -13.17 5.58
C VAL A 92 -11.71 -13.58 6.06
N GLY A 93 -12.59 -12.61 6.27
CA GLY A 93 -13.96 -12.88 6.73
C GLY A 93 -14.05 -13.64 8.06
N GLY A 94 -13.14 -13.35 8.99
CA GLY A 94 -13.07 -14.00 10.31
C GLY A 94 -12.26 -15.30 10.35
N ARG A 95 -11.59 -15.65 9.27
CA ARG A 95 -10.70 -16.82 9.18
C ARG A 95 -9.27 -16.39 8.91
N ASP A 96 -8.32 -17.02 9.60
CA ASP A 96 -6.89 -16.79 9.37
C ASP A 96 -6.38 -17.59 8.18
N VAL A 97 -5.80 -16.89 7.21
CA VAL A 97 -5.15 -17.46 6.04
C VAL A 97 -3.67 -17.10 6.08
N GLN A 98 -2.79 -18.10 5.98
CA GLN A 98 -1.36 -17.85 5.93
C GLN A 98 -0.90 -17.53 4.51
N GLY A 99 -0.06 -16.49 4.38
CA GLY A 99 0.52 -16.09 3.12
C GLY A 99 1.91 -15.48 3.28
N MET A 100 2.60 -15.30 2.18
CA MET A 100 3.91 -14.67 2.11
C MET A 100 3.75 -13.21 1.73
N VAL A 101 4.42 -12.32 2.44
CA VAL A 101 4.43 -10.88 2.20
C VAL A 101 5.87 -10.39 2.02
N TYR A 102 6.06 -9.38 1.16
CA TYR A 102 7.31 -8.63 1.09
C TYR A 102 7.25 -7.43 2.01
N ILE A 103 8.28 -7.26 2.83
CA ILE A 103 8.41 -6.12 3.76
C ILE A 103 9.72 -5.42 3.47
N MET A 104 9.69 -4.09 3.35
CA MET A 104 10.88 -3.27 3.15
C MET A 104 11.82 -3.35 4.37
N ASN A 105 13.10 -3.25 4.14
CA ASN A 105 14.08 -3.13 5.21
C ASN A 105 13.74 -1.89 6.07
N LEU A 106 13.55 -2.10 7.38
CA LEU A 106 13.10 -1.08 8.35
C LEU A 106 14.07 0.09 8.53
N LYS A 107 15.30 -0.01 8.02
CA LYS A 107 16.29 1.09 8.09
C LYS A 107 16.00 2.26 7.14
N GLN A 108 15.00 2.16 6.27
CA GLN A 108 14.61 3.25 5.39
C GLN A 108 13.86 4.34 6.16
N ASN A 109 14.09 5.60 5.77
CA ASN A 109 13.42 6.75 6.35
C ASN A 109 11.97 6.88 5.84
N PHE A 110 11.11 7.54 6.62
CA PHE A 110 9.81 7.96 6.14
C PHE A 110 9.94 8.95 4.97
N GLY A 111 8.96 8.98 4.11
CA GLY A 111 8.89 9.89 2.97
C GLY A 111 7.52 9.86 2.32
N LEU A 112 7.37 10.63 1.24
CA LEU A 112 6.14 10.70 0.48
C LEU A 112 6.27 9.85 -0.79
N PRO A 113 5.21 9.15 -1.21
CA PRO A 113 5.19 8.50 -2.51
C PRO A 113 5.23 9.55 -3.63
N SER A 114 5.73 9.17 -4.81
CA SER A 114 5.48 9.95 -6.01
C SER A 114 3.99 9.89 -6.37
N GLU A 115 3.50 10.92 -7.07
CA GLU A 115 2.11 10.96 -7.55
C GLU A 115 1.75 9.71 -8.36
N GLY A 116 2.58 9.33 -9.34
CA GLY A 116 2.32 8.15 -10.16
C GLY A 116 2.31 6.83 -9.37
N TYR A 117 3.14 6.71 -8.34
CA TYR A 117 3.10 5.52 -7.47
C TYR A 117 1.85 5.51 -6.58
N TYR A 118 1.48 6.67 -6.00
CA TYR A 118 0.23 6.81 -5.26
C TYR A 118 -0.97 6.44 -6.13
N ASP A 119 -1.06 6.98 -7.35
CA ASP A 119 -2.17 6.68 -8.27
C ASP A 119 -2.28 5.19 -8.59
N THR A 120 -1.14 4.53 -8.78
CA THR A 120 -1.08 3.08 -9.00
C THR A 120 -1.65 2.30 -7.82
N VAL A 121 -1.26 2.66 -6.59
CA VAL A 121 -1.76 2.01 -5.37
C VAL A 121 -3.25 2.34 -5.15
N ALA A 122 -3.65 3.60 -5.34
CA ALA A 122 -5.04 4.04 -5.21
C ALA A 122 -5.96 3.29 -6.18
N GLN A 123 -5.54 3.11 -7.43
CA GLN A 123 -6.26 2.29 -8.39
C GLN A 123 -6.40 0.84 -7.90
N GLY A 124 -5.35 0.28 -7.31
CA GLY A 124 -5.39 -1.06 -6.70
C GLY A 124 -6.39 -1.17 -5.55
N TYR A 125 -6.51 -0.13 -4.71
CA TYR A 125 -7.54 -0.07 -3.67
C TYR A 125 -8.94 -0.09 -4.27
N MET A 126 -9.18 0.64 -5.36
CA MET A 126 -10.46 0.62 -6.09
C MET A 126 -10.71 -0.74 -6.74
N ASP A 127 -9.72 -1.31 -7.41
CA ASP A 127 -9.83 -2.61 -8.07
C ASP A 127 -10.22 -3.73 -7.10
N CYS A 128 -9.71 -3.67 -5.87
CA CYS A 128 -9.95 -4.67 -4.84
C CYS A 128 -11.10 -4.28 -3.87
N GLY A 129 -11.74 -3.14 -4.04
CA GLY A 129 -12.83 -2.67 -3.17
C GLY A 129 -12.39 -2.38 -1.74
N LEU A 130 -11.16 -1.87 -1.55
CA LEU A 130 -10.58 -1.54 -0.25
C LEU A 130 -10.87 -0.08 0.14
N ASP A 131 -10.84 0.21 1.45
CA ASP A 131 -11.08 1.55 1.98
C ASP A 131 -9.89 2.48 1.68
N ILE A 132 -10.09 3.42 0.77
CA ILE A 132 -9.06 4.40 0.36
C ILE A 132 -8.60 5.30 1.51
N ASN A 133 -9.41 5.49 2.54
CA ASN A 133 -9.02 6.30 3.70
C ASN A 133 -7.83 5.71 4.44
N VAL A 134 -7.65 4.39 4.42
CA VAL A 134 -6.46 3.75 5.01
C VAL A 134 -5.21 4.14 4.24
N LEU A 135 -5.25 4.16 2.91
CA LEU A 135 -4.14 4.62 2.07
C LEU A 135 -3.81 6.09 2.34
N ASN A 136 -4.82 6.96 2.31
CA ASN A 136 -4.64 8.39 2.52
C ASN A 136 -4.07 8.69 3.90
N LYS A 137 -4.58 8.02 4.94
CA LYS A 137 -4.04 8.13 6.29
C LYS A 137 -2.57 7.72 6.35
N ALA A 138 -2.19 6.61 5.74
CA ALA A 138 -0.81 6.13 5.73
C ALA A 138 0.14 7.11 5.03
N VAL A 139 -0.29 7.74 3.94
CA VAL A 139 0.48 8.80 3.24
C VAL A 139 0.66 10.01 4.15
N ASN A 140 -0.41 10.51 4.77
CA ASN A 140 -0.36 11.66 5.67
C ASN A 140 0.51 11.39 6.90
N ASP A 141 0.31 10.26 7.58
CA ASP A 141 1.11 9.88 8.75
C ASP A 141 2.61 9.76 8.42
N SER A 142 2.94 9.25 7.22
CA SER A 142 4.33 9.13 6.75
C SER A 142 4.93 10.49 6.40
N ALA A 143 4.13 11.39 5.81
CA ALA A 143 4.52 12.77 5.52
C ALA A 143 4.79 13.54 6.82
N ASP A 144 3.90 13.45 7.82
CA ASP A 144 4.07 14.10 9.12
C ASP A 144 5.39 13.66 9.77
N LYS A 145 5.67 12.37 9.82
CA LYS A 145 6.92 11.83 10.36
C LYS A 145 8.15 12.28 9.57
N TYR A 146 8.03 12.43 8.25
CA TYR A 146 9.11 12.97 7.43
C TYR A 146 9.39 14.43 7.80
N TYR A 147 8.37 15.28 7.86
CA TYR A 147 8.52 16.70 8.17
C TYR A 147 8.89 16.98 9.63
N GLU A 148 8.53 16.11 10.58
CA GLU A 148 9.06 16.17 11.95
C GLU A 148 10.60 16.02 11.99
N GLN A 149 11.16 15.24 11.06
CA GLN A 149 12.60 15.04 10.95
C GLN A 149 13.29 16.08 10.05
N HIS A 150 12.52 16.78 9.20
CA HIS A 150 12.98 17.76 8.21
C HIS A 150 12.09 19.02 8.25
N PRO A 151 12.08 19.75 9.38
CA PRO A 151 11.18 20.90 9.53
C PRO A 151 11.46 22.04 8.54
N GLU A 152 12.67 22.13 8.01
CA GLU A 152 13.06 23.10 6.99
C GLU A 152 12.46 22.82 5.60
N GLU A 153 12.00 21.59 5.36
CA GLU A 153 11.39 21.18 4.10
C GLU A 153 9.86 21.22 4.14
N GLN A 154 9.28 21.57 5.29
CA GLN A 154 7.84 21.62 5.45
C GLN A 154 7.24 22.70 4.53
N PRO A 155 6.35 22.35 3.57
CA PRO A 155 5.73 23.33 2.71
C PRO A 155 4.89 24.31 3.55
N GLU A 156 5.02 25.62 3.28
CA GLU A 156 4.15 26.64 3.86
C GLU A 156 2.70 26.36 3.42
N SER A 157 1.95 25.64 4.25
CA SER A 157 0.57 25.19 4.02
C SER A 157 0.35 24.18 2.86
N PHE A 158 0.49 22.89 3.15
CA PHE A 158 -0.16 21.85 2.36
C PHE A 158 -1.58 21.64 2.92
N ASN A 159 -2.48 22.58 2.60
CA ASN A 159 -3.90 22.32 2.73
C ASN A 159 -4.34 21.57 1.47
N LEU A 160 -4.63 20.29 1.56
CA LEU A 160 -5.57 19.65 0.67
C LEU A 160 -6.88 20.37 0.90
N CYS A 161 -7.16 21.39 0.09
CA CYS A 161 -8.49 21.96 0.00
C CYS A 161 -9.42 20.87 -0.55
N TYR A 162 -10.14 20.23 0.33
CA TYR A 162 -11.44 19.72 -0.04
C TYR A 162 -12.30 20.97 -0.24
N ASP A 163 -12.57 21.34 -1.47
CA ASP A 163 -13.63 22.27 -1.79
C ASP A 163 -14.96 21.61 -1.38
N GLU A 164 -15.34 21.83 -0.11
CA GLU A 164 -16.73 21.72 0.29
C GLU A 164 -17.43 22.99 -0.19
N ASP A 165 -18.52 22.79 -0.95
CA ASP A 165 -19.56 23.72 -1.30
C ASP A 165 -19.29 24.75 -2.42
N GLU A 166 -19.55 24.36 -3.66
CA GLU A 166 -20.33 25.25 -4.50
C GLU A 166 -21.82 24.94 -4.31
N GLY A 167 -22.41 25.71 -3.42
CA GLY A 167 -23.84 25.77 -3.27
C GLY A 167 -24.49 26.12 -4.58
N PHE A 168 -25.44 25.30 -5.02
CA PHE A 168 -26.41 25.65 -6.05
C PHE A 168 -27.21 26.87 -5.60
N GLY A 169 -26.79 28.03 -6.10
CA GLY A 169 -27.60 29.25 -6.01
C GLY A 169 -28.88 29.08 -6.80
N ASP A 170 -29.95 29.23 -6.08
CA ASP A 170 -31.34 29.39 -6.51
C ASP A 170 -31.41 30.35 -7.71
N MET A 171 -31.94 29.88 -8.83
CA MET A 171 -32.46 30.73 -9.89
C MET A 171 -33.94 30.47 -10.01
N THR A 172 -34.71 31.23 -9.20
CA THR A 172 -36.07 31.59 -9.52
C THR A 172 -36.10 32.63 -10.64
N LEU A 173 -36.69 32.31 -11.77
CA LEU A 173 -37.72 33.03 -12.58
C LEU A 173 -37.90 32.31 -13.90
#